data_faeafc14a5de5d9c101f45dd5148f749
#
_entry.id   faeafc14a5de5d9c101f45dd5148f749
#
_cell.length_a   1.000
_cell.length_b   1.000
_cell.length_c   1.000
_cell.angle_alpha   90.00
_cell.angle_beta   90.00
_cell.angle_gamma   90.00
#
_symmetry.space_group_name_H-M   'P 1'
#
loop_
_entity.id
_entity.type
_entity.pdbx_description
1 polymer ?
#
loop_
_entity_poly.entity_id
_entity_poly.type
_entity_poly.pdbx_seq_one_letter_code
_entity_poly.pdbx_strand_id
1 'polypeptide(L)'
;YITYKLSGFPENRVIGSGTVLDSSRLRYAISEEFDIDARNVHAYIIGEHGDTEFPIWSSAHIGNMSMAEYCRRESIDVHQLQEKIEKKVKNAAYEIIKAKGYTNYAIALSVKRIVAAILRDENSILTISALDKKEQVYYSKPYVVGRKGPILDVCPPLGTEEVEKLKHSKNVLKKI
;
A
#
# COMPACT_ATOMS: atom_id res chain seq x y z
N TYR A 1 8.10 9.55 -11.81
CA TYR A 1 9.48 10.00 -12.04
C TYR A 1 9.55 11.06 -13.16
N ILE A 2 8.92 10.82 -14.31
CA ILE A 2 8.87 11.76 -15.44
C ILE A 2 8.29 13.11 -15.01
N THR A 3 7.17 13.11 -14.31
CA THR A 3 6.56 14.34 -13.78
C THR A 3 7.53 15.10 -12.88
N TYR A 4 8.24 14.42 -11.99
CA TYR A 4 9.27 15.05 -11.17
C TYR A 4 10.37 15.70 -12.00
N LYS A 5 10.89 15.00 -13.01
CA LYS A 5 11.96 15.53 -13.87
C LYS A 5 11.53 16.73 -14.72
N LEU A 6 10.29 16.73 -15.19
CA LEU A 6 9.82 17.76 -16.13
C LEU A 6 9.14 18.96 -15.46
N SER A 7 8.57 18.79 -14.27
CA SER A 7 7.80 19.86 -13.62
C SER A 7 8.63 20.94 -12.96
N GLY A 8 9.89 20.64 -12.59
CA GLY A 8 10.72 21.52 -11.76
C GLY A 8 10.25 21.63 -10.31
N PHE A 9 9.22 20.89 -9.90
CA PHE A 9 8.79 20.87 -8.51
C PHE A 9 9.80 20.12 -7.62
N PRO A 10 9.96 20.53 -6.35
CA PRO A 10 10.74 19.75 -5.40
C PRO A 10 10.11 18.38 -5.16
N GLU A 11 10.92 17.39 -4.82
CA GLU A 11 10.50 15.98 -4.70
C GLU A 11 9.31 15.76 -3.77
N ASN A 12 9.21 16.49 -2.67
CA ASN A 12 8.11 16.39 -1.71
C ASN A 12 6.78 16.94 -2.24
N ARG A 13 6.76 17.58 -3.39
CA ARG A 13 5.56 18.08 -4.07
C ARG A 13 5.10 17.18 -5.21
N VAL A 14 5.88 16.18 -5.56
CA VAL A 14 5.54 15.19 -6.59
C VAL A 14 5.37 13.85 -5.91
N ILE A 15 4.14 13.39 -5.81
CA ILE A 15 3.77 12.11 -5.20
C ILE A 15 2.78 11.39 -6.09
N GLY A 16 2.77 10.07 -6.05
CA GLY A 16 1.73 9.24 -6.66
C GLY A 16 0.75 8.72 -5.63
N SER A 17 -0.46 8.36 -6.07
CA SER A 17 -1.43 7.68 -5.21
C SER A 17 -0.91 6.34 -4.67
N GLY A 18 0.04 5.76 -5.38
CA GLY A 18 0.72 4.53 -5.00
C GLY A 18 -0.26 3.40 -4.73
N THR A 19 0.00 2.66 -3.65
CA THR A 19 -0.80 1.53 -3.21
C THR A 19 -1.77 1.88 -2.06
N VAL A 20 -2.20 3.14 -1.96
CA VAL A 20 -3.18 3.58 -0.94
C VAL A 20 -4.50 2.83 -1.10
N LEU A 21 -4.97 2.66 -2.35
CA LEU A 21 -6.18 1.91 -2.63
C LEU A 21 -6.01 0.42 -2.31
N ASP A 22 -4.90 -0.17 -2.72
CA ASP A 22 -4.64 -1.61 -2.56
C ASP A 22 -4.43 -1.97 -1.09
N SER A 23 -3.76 -1.10 -0.32
CA SER A 23 -3.68 -1.21 1.15
C SER A 23 -5.05 -1.10 1.81
N SER A 24 -5.96 -0.31 1.27
CA SER A 24 -7.34 -0.23 1.78
C SER A 24 -8.13 -1.50 1.47
N ARG A 25 -7.95 -2.07 0.28
CA ARG A 25 -8.53 -3.37 -0.11
C ARG A 25 -7.98 -4.50 0.76
N LEU A 26 -6.67 -4.50 1.02
CA LEU A 26 -6.03 -5.47 1.90
C LEU A 26 -6.65 -5.44 3.31
N ARG A 27 -6.74 -4.26 3.92
CA ARG A 27 -7.36 -4.10 5.25
C ARG A 27 -8.82 -4.57 5.26
N TYR A 28 -9.58 -4.22 4.22
CA TYR A 28 -10.95 -4.67 4.07
C TYR A 28 -11.04 -6.19 3.92
N ALA A 29 -10.20 -6.81 3.08
CA ALA A 29 -10.20 -8.26 2.90
C ALA A 29 -9.85 -9.00 4.20
N ILE A 30 -8.87 -8.50 4.98
CA ILE A 30 -8.55 -9.04 6.31
C ILE A 30 -9.74 -8.88 7.26
N SER A 31 -10.37 -7.70 7.27
CA SER A 31 -11.50 -7.42 8.17
C SER A 31 -12.69 -8.35 7.94
N GLU A 32 -12.97 -8.72 6.68
CA GLU A 32 -14.03 -9.68 6.34
C GLU A 32 -13.70 -11.11 6.81
N GLU A 33 -12.43 -11.52 6.79
CA GLU A 33 -12.04 -12.87 7.25
C GLU A 33 -12.22 -13.05 8.76
N PHE A 34 -12.12 -11.97 9.52
CA PHE A 34 -12.17 -12.00 10.99
C PHE A 34 -13.41 -11.34 11.58
N ASP A 35 -14.34 -10.88 10.74
CA ASP A 35 -15.57 -10.15 11.16
C ASP A 35 -15.26 -8.98 12.10
N ILE A 36 -14.27 -8.15 11.75
CA ILE A 36 -13.83 -6.99 12.50
C ILE A 36 -13.88 -5.72 11.66
N ASP A 37 -13.95 -4.55 12.30
CA ASP A 37 -13.87 -3.27 11.60
C ASP A 37 -12.48 -3.07 10.96
N ALA A 38 -12.44 -2.75 9.67
CA ALA A 38 -11.20 -2.52 8.92
C ALA A 38 -10.30 -1.42 9.51
N ARG A 39 -10.85 -0.51 10.34
CA ARG A 39 -10.08 0.51 11.08
C ARG A 39 -9.14 -0.08 12.12
N ASN A 40 -9.40 -1.32 12.57
CA ASN A 40 -8.57 -2.03 13.52
C ASN A 40 -7.50 -2.91 12.83
N VAL A 41 -7.45 -2.91 11.51
CA VAL A 41 -6.45 -3.65 10.72
C VAL A 41 -5.34 -2.70 10.29
N HIS A 42 -4.11 -3.02 10.65
CA HIS A 42 -2.90 -2.30 10.27
C HIS A 42 -2.09 -3.20 9.33
N ALA A 43 -2.30 -3.03 8.03
CA ALA A 43 -1.63 -3.78 6.98
C ALA A 43 -1.42 -2.89 5.76
N TYR A 44 -0.28 -3.05 5.09
CA TYR A 44 0.15 -2.22 3.98
C TYR A 44 0.60 -3.06 2.79
N ILE A 45 0.30 -2.59 1.59
CA ILE A 45 0.89 -3.06 0.34
C ILE A 45 1.94 -2.03 -0.08
N ILE A 46 3.10 -2.50 -0.53
CA ILE A 46 4.23 -1.67 -0.97
C ILE A 46 4.76 -2.11 -2.34
N GLY A 47 5.68 -1.33 -2.89
CA GLY A 47 6.33 -1.59 -4.17
C GLY A 47 5.76 -0.77 -5.32
N GLU A 48 5.84 -1.31 -6.52
CA GLU A 48 5.19 -0.80 -7.71
C GLU A 48 3.66 -0.90 -7.55
N HIS A 49 2.90 0.11 -8.00
CA HIS A 49 1.46 -0.09 -8.16
C HIS A 49 1.20 -0.86 -9.45
N GLY A 50 1.13 -2.18 -9.36
CA GLY A 50 0.98 -3.12 -10.47
C GLY A 50 1.20 -4.56 -10.05
N ASP A 51 1.70 -5.39 -10.99
CA ASP A 51 1.80 -6.84 -10.78
C ASP A 51 2.80 -7.26 -9.69
N THR A 52 3.75 -6.39 -9.35
CA THR A 52 4.82 -6.67 -8.40
C THR A 52 4.63 -6.03 -7.02
N GLU A 53 3.46 -5.41 -6.77
CA GLU A 53 3.09 -4.99 -5.42
C GLU A 53 2.87 -6.19 -4.51
N PHE A 54 3.14 -6.01 -3.22
CA PHE A 54 2.97 -7.08 -2.24
C PHE A 54 2.64 -6.55 -0.85
N PRO A 55 1.90 -7.31 -0.03
CA PRO A 55 1.62 -6.96 1.35
C PRO A 55 2.82 -7.23 2.26
N ILE A 56 3.03 -6.35 3.24
CA ILE A 56 4.01 -6.57 4.32
C ILE A 56 3.34 -7.41 5.41
N TRP A 57 3.33 -8.72 5.25
CA TRP A 57 2.70 -9.63 6.19
C TRP A 57 3.41 -9.69 7.55
N SER A 58 4.74 -9.51 7.55
CA SER A 58 5.56 -9.51 8.76
C SER A 58 5.15 -8.43 9.77
N SER A 59 4.53 -7.35 9.30
CA SER A 59 4.06 -6.23 10.13
C SER A 59 2.55 -6.06 10.15
N ALA A 60 1.79 -7.03 9.61
CA ALA A 60 0.32 -6.97 9.63
C ALA A 60 -0.21 -7.24 11.05
N HIS A 61 -1.08 -6.36 11.55
CA HIS A 61 -1.66 -6.41 12.88
C HIS A 61 -3.18 -6.23 12.85
N ILE A 62 -3.83 -6.88 13.80
CA ILE A 62 -5.24 -6.70 14.15
C ILE A 62 -5.29 -6.12 15.55
N GLY A 63 -5.63 -4.85 15.69
CA GLY A 63 -5.42 -4.13 16.94
C GLY A 63 -3.94 -4.18 17.35
N ASN A 64 -3.66 -4.67 18.56
CA ASN A 64 -2.30 -4.79 19.08
C ASN A 64 -1.67 -6.18 18.88
N MET A 65 -2.36 -7.09 18.20
CA MET A 65 -1.90 -8.46 17.97
C MET A 65 -1.39 -8.62 16.55
N SER A 66 -0.23 -9.29 16.35
CA SER A 66 0.19 -9.63 15.01
C SER A 66 -0.79 -10.59 14.34
N MET A 67 -0.96 -10.47 13.02
CA MET A 67 -1.85 -11.35 12.29
C MET A 67 -1.45 -12.83 12.44
N ALA A 68 -0.15 -13.13 12.47
CA ALA A 68 0.34 -14.48 12.70
C ALA A 68 -0.06 -15.03 14.10
N GLU A 69 -0.01 -14.21 15.13
CA GLU A 69 -0.47 -14.55 16.47
C GLU A 69 -1.97 -14.80 16.51
N TYR A 70 -2.74 -13.93 15.85
CA TYR A 70 -4.19 -14.05 15.74
C TYR A 70 -4.58 -15.38 15.05
N CYS A 71 -3.96 -15.68 13.90
CA CYS A 71 -4.19 -16.93 13.18
C CYS A 71 -3.87 -18.16 14.04
N ARG A 72 -2.75 -18.13 14.78
CA ARG A 72 -2.38 -19.22 15.67
C ARG A 72 -3.41 -19.44 16.78
N ARG A 73 -3.90 -18.37 17.37
CA ARG A 73 -4.95 -18.41 18.41
C ARG A 73 -6.24 -19.02 17.91
N GLU A 74 -6.65 -18.64 16.71
CA GLU A 74 -7.90 -19.10 16.07
C GLU A 74 -7.72 -20.40 15.27
N SER A 75 -6.53 -21.05 15.31
CA SER A 75 -6.20 -22.28 14.58
C SER A 75 -6.37 -22.13 13.05
N ILE A 76 -6.05 -20.95 12.50
CA ILE A 76 -6.12 -20.64 11.08
C ILE A 76 -4.74 -20.83 10.46
N ASP A 77 -4.66 -21.49 9.29
CA ASP A 77 -3.44 -21.56 8.50
C ASP A 77 -3.12 -20.19 7.91
N VAL A 78 -2.05 -19.56 8.41
CA VAL A 78 -1.65 -18.22 8.02
C VAL A 78 -1.27 -18.13 6.54
N HIS A 79 -0.62 -19.14 5.98
CA HIS A 79 -0.18 -19.12 4.59
C HIS A 79 -1.36 -19.22 3.62
N GLN A 80 -2.27 -20.15 3.87
CA GLN A 80 -3.49 -20.29 3.08
C GLN A 80 -4.35 -19.01 3.13
N LEU A 81 -4.43 -18.39 4.30
CA LEU A 81 -5.16 -17.15 4.47
C LEU A 81 -4.51 -16.01 3.69
N GLN A 82 -3.18 -15.86 3.75
CA GLN A 82 -2.44 -14.85 3.01
C GLN A 82 -2.63 -15.00 1.51
N GLU A 83 -2.49 -16.20 0.97
CA GLU A 83 -2.71 -16.48 -0.46
C GLU A 83 -4.14 -16.14 -0.90
N LYS A 84 -5.14 -16.52 -0.09
CA LYS A 84 -6.57 -16.20 -0.35
C LYS A 84 -6.79 -14.70 -0.43
N ILE A 85 -6.24 -13.94 0.54
CA ILE A 85 -6.39 -12.49 0.63
C ILE A 85 -5.65 -11.81 -0.53
N GLU A 86 -4.41 -12.19 -0.83
CA GLU A 86 -3.65 -11.63 -1.94
C GLU A 86 -4.37 -11.81 -3.28
N LYS A 87 -4.90 -13.00 -3.53
CA LYS A 87 -5.69 -13.29 -4.72
C LYS A 87 -6.94 -12.41 -4.81
N LYS A 88 -7.64 -12.22 -3.68
CA LYS A 88 -8.84 -11.37 -3.61
C LYS A 88 -8.50 -9.91 -3.92
N VAL A 89 -7.42 -9.37 -3.34
CA VAL A 89 -6.98 -7.99 -3.55
C VAL A 89 -6.57 -7.76 -5.01
N LYS A 90 -5.73 -8.64 -5.59
CA LYS A 90 -5.30 -8.55 -6.99
C LYS A 90 -6.47 -8.60 -7.97
N ASN A 91 -7.44 -9.47 -7.72
CA ASN A 91 -8.57 -9.64 -8.62
C ASN A 91 -9.61 -8.51 -8.52
N ALA A 92 -9.65 -7.77 -7.41
CA ALA A 92 -10.68 -6.76 -7.16
C ALA A 92 -10.78 -5.69 -8.27
N ALA A 93 -9.66 -5.24 -8.83
CA ALA A 93 -9.67 -4.30 -9.95
C ALA A 93 -10.18 -4.94 -11.24
N TYR A 94 -9.74 -6.15 -11.54
CA TYR A 94 -10.15 -6.90 -12.74
C TYR A 94 -11.64 -7.22 -12.74
N GLU A 95 -12.21 -7.60 -11.60
CA GLU A 95 -13.64 -7.86 -11.45
C GLU A 95 -14.47 -6.59 -11.72
N ILE A 96 -14.04 -5.44 -11.19
CA ILE A 96 -14.71 -4.15 -11.44
C ILE A 96 -14.62 -3.78 -12.92
N ILE A 97 -13.44 -3.92 -13.55
CA ILE A 97 -13.24 -3.62 -14.97
C ILE A 97 -14.10 -4.55 -15.83
N LYS A 98 -14.17 -5.85 -15.50
CA LYS A 98 -15.03 -6.82 -16.20
C LYS A 98 -16.50 -6.45 -16.10
N ALA A 99 -16.94 -5.95 -14.94
CA ALA A 99 -18.35 -5.63 -14.70
C ALA A 99 -18.80 -4.32 -15.35
N LYS A 100 -17.95 -3.27 -15.39
CA LYS A 100 -18.34 -1.93 -15.88
C LYS A 100 -17.35 -1.25 -16.83
N GLY A 101 -16.31 -1.95 -17.29
CA GLY A 101 -15.34 -1.48 -18.27
C GLY A 101 -14.18 -0.65 -17.69
N TYR A 102 -14.29 -0.09 -16.50
CA TYR A 102 -13.26 0.77 -15.88
C TYR A 102 -13.39 0.87 -14.36
N THR A 103 -12.35 1.38 -13.69
CA THR A 103 -12.38 1.73 -12.27
C THR A 103 -12.22 3.25 -12.12
N ASN A 104 -12.97 3.88 -11.21
CA ASN A 104 -12.89 5.32 -10.96
C ASN A 104 -13.23 5.73 -9.51
N TYR A 105 -14.30 5.22 -8.91
CA TYR A 105 -14.76 5.72 -7.61
C TYR A 105 -13.77 5.46 -6.47
N ALA A 106 -13.23 4.25 -6.40
CA ALA A 106 -12.31 3.89 -5.33
C ALA A 106 -11.00 4.67 -5.39
N ILE A 107 -10.44 4.87 -6.61
CA ILE A 107 -9.24 5.70 -6.77
C ILE A 107 -9.53 7.18 -6.48
N ALA A 108 -10.70 7.70 -6.86
CA ALA A 108 -11.10 9.06 -6.52
C ALA A 108 -11.17 9.28 -5.00
N LEU A 109 -11.69 8.30 -4.24
CA LEU A 109 -11.69 8.34 -2.77
C LEU A 109 -10.28 8.28 -2.18
N SER A 110 -9.39 7.49 -2.76
CA SER A 110 -7.98 7.43 -2.35
C SER A 110 -7.27 8.76 -2.59
N VAL A 111 -7.46 9.37 -3.75
CA VAL A 111 -6.91 10.71 -4.04
C VAL A 111 -7.50 11.75 -3.08
N LYS A 112 -8.82 11.74 -2.85
CA LYS A 112 -9.47 12.60 -1.85
C LYS A 112 -8.83 12.43 -0.46
N ARG A 113 -8.55 11.19 -0.05
CA ARG A 113 -7.91 10.89 1.25
C ARG A 113 -6.51 11.49 1.36
N ILE A 114 -5.70 11.36 0.31
CA ILE A 114 -4.35 11.94 0.24
C ILE A 114 -4.42 13.47 0.29
N VAL A 115 -5.27 14.07 -0.54
CA VAL A 115 -5.44 15.53 -0.58
C VAL A 115 -5.93 16.07 0.77
N ALA A 116 -6.86 15.40 1.42
CA ALA A 116 -7.33 15.78 2.75
C ALA A 116 -6.20 15.74 3.79
N ALA A 117 -5.37 14.70 3.79
CA ALA A 117 -4.21 14.60 4.69
C ALA A 117 -3.23 15.75 4.51
N ILE A 118 -2.97 16.16 3.27
CA ILE A 118 -2.09 17.29 2.95
C ILE A 118 -2.72 18.63 3.36
N LEU A 119 -3.95 18.90 2.94
CA LEU A 119 -4.59 20.20 3.17
C LEU A 119 -4.90 20.46 4.65
N ARG A 120 -5.22 19.41 5.40
CA ARG A 120 -5.52 19.49 6.84
C ARG A 120 -4.32 19.28 7.73
N ASP A 121 -3.15 19.00 7.16
CA ASP A 121 -1.90 18.68 7.89
C ASP A 121 -2.08 17.52 8.89
N GLU A 122 -2.74 16.45 8.44
CA GLU A 122 -3.19 15.38 9.34
C GLU A 122 -2.06 14.49 9.87
N ASN A 123 -0.89 14.50 9.23
CA ASN A 123 0.23 13.59 9.54
C ASN A 123 -0.21 12.11 9.51
N SER A 124 -1.04 11.76 8.54
CA SER A 124 -1.59 10.42 8.39
C SER A 124 -0.59 9.48 7.72
N ILE A 125 -0.58 8.21 8.13
CA ILE A 125 0.25 7.17 7.46
C ILE A 125 -0.49 6.68 6.23
N LEU A 126 0.11 6.90 5.05
CA LEU A 126 -0.43 6.51 3.75
C LEU A 126 0.67 5.87 2.89
N THR A 127 0.33 4.85 2.13
CA THR A 127 1.23 4.13 1.22
C THR A 127 1.32 4.84 -0.13
N ILE A 128 1.71 6.10 -0.11
CA ILE A 128 1.92 6.90 -1.32
C ILE A 128 3.20 6.50 -2.05
N SER A 129 3.26 6.77 -3.35
CA SER A 129 4.49 6.65 -4.13
C SER A 129 5.31 7.93 -4.02
N ALA A 130 6.56 7.80 -3.60
CA ALA A 130 7.51 8.90 -3.46
C ALA A 130 8.89 8.50 -4.01
N LEU A 131 9.74 9.50 -4.24
CA LEU A 131 11.08 9.29 -4.80
C LEU A 131 12.01 8.55 -3.83
N ASP A 132 12.54 7.43 -4.27
CA ASP A 132 13.73 6.83 -3.68
C ASP A 132 14.97 7.49 -4.32
N LYS A 133 15.65 8.35 -3.56
CA LYS A 133 16.82 9.08 -4.05
C LYS A 133 17.98 8.17 -4.44
N LYS A 134 18.14 7.05 -3.76
CA LYS A 134 19.23 6.10 -4.03
C LYS A 134 18.98 5.33 -5.33
N GLU A 135 17.76 4.87 -5.51
CA GLU A 135 17.40 4.04 -6.66
C GLU A 135 16.86 4.85 -7.84
N GLN A 136 16.55 6.15 -7.64
CA GLN A 136 15.98 7.06 -8.64
C GLN A 136 14.68 6.56 -9.26
N VAL A 137 13.83 5.93 -8.44
CA VAL A 137 12.51 5.43 -8.82
C VAL A 137 11.44 5.93 -7.86
N TYR A 138 10.19 6.01 -8.33
CA TYR A 138 9.03 6.24 -7.49
C TYR A 138 8.36 4.92 -7.16
N TYR A 139 8.27 4.56 -5.90
CA TYR A 139 7.54 3.38 -5.46
C TYR A 139 6.80 3.64 -4.16
N SER A 140 5.87 2.77 -3.83
CA SER A 140 4.96 2.94 -2.70
C SER A 140 5.52 2.33 -1.43
N LYS A 141 5.45 3.07 -0.34
CA LYS A 141 5.67 2.59 1.02
C LYS A 141 4.95 3.49 2.03
N PRO A 142 4.78 3.06 3.29
CA PRO A 142 4.15 3.89 4.31
C PRO A 142 4.96 5.14 4.62
N TYR A 143 4.34 6.30 4.47
CA TYR A 143 4.89 7.60 4.86
C TYR A 143 3.92 8.32 5.79
N VAL A 144 4.43 9.08 6.73
CA VAL A 144 3.67 10.15 7.38
C VAL A 144 3.48 11.26 6.36
N VAL A 145 2.22 11.57 6.04
CA VAL A 145 1.83 12.55 5.03
C VAL A 145 1.11 13.72 5.69
N GLY A 146 1.66 14.90 5.53
CA GLY A 146 1.09 16.16 6.01
C GLY A 146 1.24 17.26 4.97
N ARG A 147 1.12 18.51 5.40
CA ARG A 147 1.14 19.71 4.52
C ARG A 147 2.39 19.80 3.61
N LYS A 148 3.51 19.26 4.06
CA LYS A 148 4.77 19.25 3.30
C LYS A 148 4.93 18.07 2.36
N GLY A 149 3.88 17.25 2.19
CA GLY A 149 3.95 15.98 1.46
C GLY A 149 4.43 14.83 2.35
N PRO A 150 5.25 13.88 1.83
CA PRO A 150 5.85 12.83 2.65
C PRO A 150 6.89 13.44 3.60
N ILE A 151 6.68 13.25 4.91
CA ILE A 151 7.49 13.85 5.97
C ILE A 151 8.49 12.84 6.53
N LEU A 152 8.00 11.62 6.80
CA LEU A 152 8.77 10.57 7.44
C LEU A 152 8.43 9.22 6.81
N ASP A 153 9.47 8.46 6.47
CA ASP A 153 9.37 7.05 6.11
C ASP A 153 9.11 6.23 7.38
N VAL A 154 8.02 5.52 7.41
CA VAL A 154 7.62 4.64 8.53
C VAL A 154 7.46 3.19 8.06
N CYS A 155 8.16 2.82 6.98
CA CYS A 155 8.18 1.44 6.52
C CYS A 155 8.82 0.56 7.61
N PRO A 156 8.15 -0.49 8.08
CA PRO A 156 8.71 -1.39 9.08
C PRO A 156 9.90 -2.18 8.52
N PRO A 157 10.73 -2.77 9.38
CA PRO A 157 11.71 -3.74 8.93
C PRO A 157 11.04 -4.87 8.15
N LEU A 158 11.56 -5.18 6.97
CA LEU A 158 11.03 -6.21 6.09
C LEU A 158 11.67 -7.57 6.38
N GLY A 159 10.92 -8.64 6.29
CA GLY A 159 11.43 -10.00 6.30
C GLY A 159 12.29 -10.28 5.04
N THR A 160 13.11 -11.33 5.07
CA THR A 160 14.04 -11.65 3.96
C THR A 160 13.33 -11.77 2.62
N GLU A 161 12.20 -12.47 2.57
CA GLU A 161 11.41 -12.64 1.35
C GLU A 161 10.80 -11.32 0.87
N GLU A 162 10.33 -10.48 1.79
CA GLU A 162 9.76 -9.15 1.48
C GLU A 162 10.83 -8.21 0.91
N VAL A 163 12.07 -8.30 1.41
CA VAL A 163 13.22 -7.54 0.85
C VAL A 163 13.47 -7.93 -0.61
N GLU A 164 13.46 -9.23 -0.93
CA GLU A 164 13.64 -9.69 -2.31
C GLU A 164 12.46 -9.28 -3.22
N LYS A 165 11.22 -9.36 -2.74
CA LYS A 165 10.04 -8.85 -3.45
C LYS A 165 10.16 -7.36 -3.74
N LEU A 166 10.60 -6.55 -2.76
CA LEU A 166 10.80 -5.11 -2.96
C LEU A 166 11.89 -4.81 -3.99
N LYS A 167 13.01 -5.53 -3.93
CA LYS A 167 14.09 -5.41 -4.90
C LYS A 167 13.62 -5.74 -6.32
N HIS A 168 12.85 -6.81 -6.48
CA HIS A 168 12.24 -7.18 -7.75
C HIS A 168 11.33 -6.05 -8.27
N SER A 169 10.42 -5.56 -7.44
CA SER A 169 9.47 -4.48 -7.76
C SER A 169 10.19 -3.19 -8.21
N LYS A 170 11.24 -2.77 -7.48
CA LYS A 170 12.09 -1.63 -7.89
C LYS A 170 12.78 -1.86 -9.24
N ASN A 171 13.23 -3.07 -9.52
CA ASN A 171 13.89 -3.41 -10.78
C ASN A 171 12.91 -3.37 -11.97
N VAL A 172 11.65 -3.67 -11.76
CA VAL A 172 10.60 -3.48 -12.79
C VAL A 172 10.45 -2.00 -13.11
N LEU A 173 10.33 -1.15 -12.10
CA LEU A 173 10.20 0.30 -12.27
C LEU A 173 11.40 0.97 -12.98
N LYS A 174 12.61 0.41 -12.83
CA LYS A 174 13.80 0.92 -13.52
C LYS A 174 13.85 0.65 -15.02
N LYS A 175 13.00 -0.27 -15.51
CA LYS A 175 12.94 -0.65 -16.93
C LYS A 175 11.95 0.19 -17.73
N ILE A 176 11.14 0.98 -17.05
CA ILE A 176 10.16 1.90 -17.60
C ILE A 176 10.78 3.30 -17.72
#